data_0004d62987405b22bc925a48bf97da0b
#
_entry.id   0004d62987405b22bc925a48bf97da0b
#
_cell.length_a   1.000
_cell.length_b   1.000
_cell.length_c   1.000
_cell.angle_alpha   90.00
_cell.angle_beta   90.00
_cell.angle_gamma   90.00
#
_symmetry.space_group_name_H-M   'P 1'
#
loop_
_entity.id
_entity.type
_entity.pdbx_description
1 polymer ?
#
loop_
_entity_poly.entity_id
_entity_poly.type
_entity_poly.pdbx_seq_one_letter_code
_entity_poly.pdbx_strand_id
1 'polypeptide(L)'
;DVVSCNKKGLTEIQIPSQIEYNGFTYDVYGIGYGVFAGYKSLTSVTMPKKLKDIGSRAFKACTSLAAITIPDRVRTLGDYAFQHCEGLTSVTIIYGLT
;
A
#
# COMPACT_ATOMS: atom_id res chain seq x y z
N ASP A 1 -7.93 -0.65 8.67
CA ASP A 1 -7.72 -1.54 7.71
C ASP A 1 -8.66 -1.42 6.60
N VAL A 2 -8.16 -1.44 5.54
CA VAL A 2 -8.91 -0.97 4.61
C VAL A 2 -9.65 -1.88 3.90
N VAL A 3 -9.41 -2.64 3.29
CA VAL A 3 -10.22 -3.14 2.33
C VAL A 3 -9.73 -4.44 2.01
N SER A 4 -10.47 -5.39 2.28
CA SER A 4 -10.15 -6.65 1.73
C SER A 4 -10.62 -6.62 0.33
N CYS A 5 -9.72 -6.41 -0.53
CA CYS A 5 -10.05 -6.46 -1.92
C CYS A 5 -9.59 -7.80 -2.44
N ASN A 6 -10.51 -8.64 -2.82
CA ASN A 6 -10.15 -9.95 -3.36
C ASN A 6 -9.84 -9.92 -4.84
N LYS A 7 -9.61 -8.76 -5.40
CA LYS A 7 -9.48 -8.67 -6.86
C LYS A 7 -8.02 -8.66 -7.26
N LYS A 8 -7.40 -9.81 -7.21
CA LYS A 8 -5.99 -9.94 -7.52
C LYS A 8 -5.64 -9.68 -8.99
N GLY A 9 -6.65 -9.50 -9.83
CA GLY A 9 -6.41 -9.11 -11.22
C GLY A 9 -6.32 -7.62 -11.48
N LEU A 10 -6.46 -6.80 -10.43
CA LEU A 10 -6.35 -5.36 -10.60
C LEU A 10 -4.95 -4.96 -10.99
N THR A 11 -4.86 -3.97 -11.88
CA THR A 11 -3.57 -3.44 -12.30
C THR A 11 -3.22 -2.15 -11.57
N GLU A 12 -4.22 -1.43 -11.07
CA GLU A 12 -4.00 -0.19 -10.33
C GLU A 12 -4.88 -0.16 -9.11
N ILE A 13 -4.33 0.32 -8.02
CA ILE A 13 -5.07 0.48 -6.77
C ILE A 13 -4.84 1.89 -6.25
N GLN A 14 -5.95 2.56 -5.92
CA GLN A 14 -5.90 3.85 -5.29
C GLN A 14 -6.47 3.68 -3.90
N ILE A 15 -5.62 3.76 -2.89
CA ILE A 15 -6.04 3.58 -1.51
C ILE A 15 -6.66 4.90 -1.05
N PRO A 16 -7.93 4.90 -0.65
CA PRO A 16 -8.59 6.14 -0.27
C PRO A 16 -8.05 6.69 1.04
N SER A 17 -8.17 8.01 1.22
CA SER A 17 -7.77 8.61 2.48
C SER A 17 -8.79 8.39 3.58
N GLN A 18 -10.04 8.10 3.21
CA GLN A 18 -11.12 7.88 4.16
C GLN A 18 -12.06 6.80 3.65
N ILE A 19 -12.66 6.08 4.58
CA ILE A 19 -13.71 5.12 4.27
C ILE A 19 -14.90 5.41 5.18
N GLU A 20 -16.11 5.06 4.68
CA GLU A 20 -17.32 5.13 5.49
C GLU A 20 -17.78 3.75 5.88
N TYR A 21 -18.14 3.60 7.13
CA TYR A 21 -18.65 2.32 7.61
C TYR A 21 -19.66 2.59 8.72
N ASN A 22 -20.85 2.05 8.59
CA ASN A 22 -21.94 2.22 9.56
C ASN A 22 -22.23 3.68 9.91
N GLY A 23 -22.17 4.56 8.89
CA GLY A 23 -22.47 5.97 9.09
C GLY A 23 -21.36 6.81 9.66
N PHE A 24 -20.20 6.22 9.90
CA PHE A 24 -19.03 6.94 10.41
C PHE A 24 -17.95 6.99 9.36
N THR A 25 -17.19 8.07 9.36
CA THR A 25 -16.06 8.24 8.46
C THR A 25 -14.76 7.97 9.21
N TYR A 26 -13.92 7.13 8.66
CA TYR A 26 -12.63 6.78 9.26
C TYR A 26 -11.49 7.17 8.33
N ASP A 27 -10.46 7.77 8.91
CA ASP A 27 -9.23 8.03 8.15
C ASP A 27 -8.45 6.74 7.99
N VAL A 28 -7.81 6.58 6.83
CA VAL A 28 -6.99 5.42 6.55
C VAL A 28 -5.55 5.75 6.91
N TYR A 29 -5.05 5.11 7.96
CA TYR A 29 -3.69 5.35 8.45
C TYR A 29 -2.76 4.17 8.21
N GLY A 30 -3.28 3.02 7.85
CA GLY A 30 -2.44 1.84 7.73
C GLY A 30 -2.91 0.86 6.68
N ILE A 31 -1.96 0.09 6.18
CA ILE A 31 -2.22 -1.06 5.30
C ILE A 31 -1.92 -2.29 6.13
N GLY A 32 -2.88 -3.20 6.22
CA GLY A 32 -2.76 -4.36 7.08
C GLY A 32 -1.81 -5.42 6.53
N TYR A 33 -1.57 -6.43 7.35
CA TYR A 33 -0.72 -7.56 7.01
C TYR A 33 -1.25 -8.25 5.75
N GLY A 34 -0.39 -8.36 4.75
CA GLY A 34 -0.69 -9.15 3.57
C GLY A 34 -1.85 -8.69 2.71
N VAL A 35 -2.35 -7.47 2.91
CA VAL A 35 -3.57 -7.03 2.23
C VAL A 35 -3.48 -7.16 0.71
N PHE A 36 -2.34 -6.79 0.14
CA PHE A 36 -2.14 -6.87 -1.32
C PHE A 36 -1.14 -7.94 -1.72
N ALA A 37 -0.86 -8.87 -0.84
CA ALA A 37 0.10 -9.92 -1.14
C ALA A 37 -0.39 -10.76 -2.32
N GLY A 38 0.48 -11.05 -3.25
CA GLY A 38 0.16 -11.88 -4.39
C GLY A 38 -0.61 -11.20 -5.51
N TYR A 39 -0.74 -9.89 -5.47
CA TYR A 39 -1.39 -9.14 -6.55
C TYR A 39 -0.42 -9.01 -7.71
N LYS A 40 -0.29 -10.07 -8.48
CA LYS A 40 0.76 -10.18 -9.50
C LYS A 40 0.55 -9.27 -10.71
N SER A 41 -0.68 -8.80 -10.93
CA SER A 41 -0.96 -7.89 -12.03
C SER A 41 -0.86 -6.43 -11.65
N LEU A 42 -0.63 -6.15 -10.38
CA LEU A 42 -0.63 -4.77 -9.88
C LEU A 42 0.62 -4.04 -10.35
N THR A 43 0.43 -2.95 -11.07
CA THR A 43 1.53 -2.15 -11.58
C THR A 43 1.66 -0.81 -10.88
N SER A 44 0.59 -0.32 -10.23
CA SER A 44 0.59 1.01 -9.66
C SER A 44 -0.26 1.06 -8.40
N VAL A 45 0.25 1.71 -7.38
CA VAL A 45 -0.46 1.91 -6.12
C VAL A 45 -0.33 3.37 -5.73
N THR A 46 -1.47 4.01 -5.43
CA THR A 46 -1.48 5.36 -4.89
C THR A 46 -1.87 5.29 -3.42
N MET A 47 -1.04 5.85 -2.57
CA MET A 47 -1.23 5.81 -1.13
C MET A 47 -1.72 7.15 -0.61
N PRO A 48 -2.58 7.15 0.42
CA PRO A 48 -3.07 8.41 0.98
C PRO A 48 -1.98 9.13 1.77
N LYS A 49 -2.07 10.45 1.81
CA LYS A 49 -1.04 11.27 2.45
C LYS A 49 -0.91 11.05 3.95
N LYS A 50 -1.98 10.61 4.59
CA LYS A 50 -1.98 10.39 6.04
C LYS A 50 -1.51 8.99 6.45
N LEU A 51 -1.12 8.17 5.48
CA LEU A 51 -0.70 6.81 5.78
C LEU A 51 0.52 6.82 6.69
N LYS A 52 0.46 6.05 7.77
CA LYS A 52 1.54 5.98 8.75
C LYS A 52 2.21 4.62 8.80
N ASP A 53 1.47 3.56 8.50
CA ASP A 53 1.98 2.21 8.69
C ASP A 53 1.71 1.36 7.48
N ILE A 54 2.72 0.64 7.04
CA ILE A 54 2.58 -0.38 6.00
C ILE A 54 2.90 -1.70 6.68
N GLY A 55 1.94 -2.60 6.68
CA GLY A 55 2.05 -3.85 7.41
C GLY A 55 3.01 -4.84 6.80
N SER A 56 3.35 -5.85 7.58
CA SER A 56 4.22 -6.92 7.11
C SER A 56 3.60 -7.61 5.91
N ARG A 57 4.40 -7.86 4.90
CA ARG A 57 4.01 -8.56 3.68
C ARG A 57 2.87 -7.89 2.92
N ALA A 58 2.63 -6.59 3.15
CA ALA A 58 1.50 -5.89 2.54
C ALA A 58 1.48 -6.01 1.03
N PHE A 59 2.64 -5.92 0.38
CA PHE A 59 2.76 -6.02 -1.08
C PHE A 59 3.67 -7.18 -1.49
N LYS A 60 3.76 -8.20 -0.68
CA LYS A 60 4.63 -9.33 -0.99
C LYS A 60 4.22 -9.96 -2.32
N ALA A 61 5.21 -10.26 -3.14
CA ALA A 61 5.01 -10.95 -4.43
C ALA A 61 4.14 -10.18 -5.43
N CYS A 62 4.12 -8.86 -5.34
CA CYS A 62 3.53 -8.03 -6.39
C CYS A 62 4.55 -7.90 -7.53
N THR A 63 4.63 -8.92 -8.35
CA THR A 63 5.75 -9.05 -9.29
C THR A 63 5.71 -8.07 -10.46
N SER A 64 4.57 -7.45 -10.73
CA SER A 64 4.46 -6.44 -11.79
C SER A 64 4.61 -5.01 -11.29
N LEU A 65 4.74 -4.82 -9.98
CA LEU A 65 4.86 -3.49 -9.42
C LEU A 65 6.26 -2.96 -9.69
N ALA A 66 6.35 -1.95 -10.57
CA ALA A 66 7.64 -1.45 -11.01
C ALA A 66 8.15 -0.29 -10.19
N ALA A 67 7.24 0.51 -9.64
CA ALA A 67 7.60 1.68 -8.87
C ALA A 67 6.57 1.93 -7.79
N ILE A 68 7.00 2.51 -6.68
CA ILE A 68 6.09 2.86 -5.60
C ILE A 68 6.57 4.13 -4.94
N THR A 69 5.63 4.98 -4.54
CA THR A 69 5.92 6.21 -3.81
C THR A 69 5.38 6.09 -2.40
N ILE A 70 6.24 6.23 -1.42
CA ILE A 70 5.87 6.12 -0.02
C ILE A 70 5.68 7.52 0.54
N PRO A 71 4.48 7.82 1.08
CA PRO A 71 4.21 9.15 1.61
C PRO A 71 5.10 9.52 2.79
N ASP A 72 5.21 10.82 3.03
CA ASP A 72 6.17 11.34 4.01
C ASP A 72 5.81 11.04 5.46
N ARG A 73 4.59 10.63 5.73
CA ARG A 73 4.17 10.32 7.09
C ARG A 73 4.33 8.87 7.50
N VAL A 74 4.76 8.02 6.57
CA VAL A 74 4.94 6.61 6.87
C VAL A 74 6.12 6.45 7.81
N ARG A 75 5.86 5.89 8.98
CA ARG A 75 6.86 5.67 10.01
C ARG A 75 7.23 4.23 10.19
N THR A 76 6.33 3.34 9.81
CA THR A 76 6.53 1.91 10.02
C THR A 76 6.37 1.18 8.70
N LEU A 77 7.37 0.40 8.37
CA LEU A 77 7.33 -0.46 7.19
C LEU A 77 7.55 -1.88 7.70
N GLY A 78 6.55 -2.71 7.56
CA GLY A 78 6.59 -4.05 8.11
C GLY A 78 7.59 -4.95 7.44
N ASP A 79 7.92 -6.06 8.09
CA ASP A 79 8.87 -7.03 7.56
C ASP A 79 8.33 -7.62 6.27
N TYR A 80 9.18 -7.73 5.28
CA TYR A 80 8.84 -8.33 3.99
C TYR A 80 7.73 -7.61 3.25
N ALA A 81 7.52 -6.31 3.54
CA ALA A 81 6.42 -5.57 2.91
C ALA A 81 6.48 -5.63 1.38
N PHE A 82 7.67 -5.64 0.81
CA PHE A 82 7.85 -5.71 -0.64
C PHE A 82 8.65 -6.94 -1.06
N GLN A 83 8.61 -8.00 -0.27
CA GLN A 83 9.36 -9.20 -0.59
C GLN A 83 8.88 -9.80 -1.91
N HIS A 84 9.82 -10.23 -2.73
CA HIS A 84 9.53 -10.84 -4.04
C HIS A 84 8.83 -9.91 -5.02
N CYS A 85 8.91 -8.61 -4.81
CA CYS A 85 8.47 -7.65 -5.84
C CYS A 85 9.58 -7.54 -6.89
N GLU A 86 9.68 -8.57 -7.72
CA GLU A 86 10.84 -8.73 -8.59
C GLU A 86 10.93 -7.68 -9.68
N GLY A 87 9.79 -7.09 -10.06
CA GLY A 87 9.79 -6.01 -11.02
C GLY A 87 10.05 -4.63 -10.45
N LEU A 88 10.18 -4.53 -9.13
CA LEU A 88 10.29 -3.22 -8.48
C LEU A 88 11.70 -2.68 -8.67
N THR A 89 11.79 -1.60 -9.43
CA THR A 89 13.08 -0.98 -9.72
C THR A 89 13.21 0.41 -9.12
N SER A 90 12.12 0.99 -8.62
CA SER A 90 12.14 2.35 -8.12
C SER A 90 11.26 2.49 -6.90
N VAL A 91 11.82 2.99 -5.82
CA VAL A 91 11.07 3.31 -4.61
C VAL A 91 11.37 4.77 -4.29
N THR A 92 10.33 5.57 -4.28
CA THR A 92 10.45 6.97 -3.95
C THR A 92 9.91 7.19 -2.54
N ILE A 93 10.73 7.77 -1.68
CA ILE A 93 10.31 8.10 -0.34
C ILE A 93 10.23 9.61 -0.25
N ILE A 94 9.06 10.12 0.07
CA ILE A 94 8.85 11.54 0.19
C ILE A 94 9.14 11.94 1.62
N TYR A 95 10.13 12.82 1.80
CA TYR A 95 10.47 13.29 3.14
C TYR A 95 9.72 14.59 3.41
N GLY A 96 9.09 14.65 4.58
CA GLY A 96 8.46 15.88 4.98
C GLY A 96 9.51 16.92 5.34
N LEU A 97 9.24 18.16 4.98
CA LEU A 97 10.07 19.25 5.39
C LEU A 97 9.52 19.79 6.71
N THR A 98 10.09 19.40 7.76
CA THR A 98 9.60 19.88 9.05
C THR A 98 10.59 20.75 9.74
#